data_65464805f90be8e62c27883978a4120e
#
_entry.id   65464805f90be8e62c27883978a4120e
#
_cell.length_a   1.000
_cell.length_b   1.000
_cell.length_c   1.000
_cell.angle_alpha   90.00
_cell.angle_beta   90.00
_cell.angle_gamma   90.00
#
_symmetry.space_group_name_H-M   'P 1'
#
loop_
_entity.id
_entity.type
_entity.pdbx_description
1 polymer ?
#
loop_
_entity_poly.entity_id
_entity_poly.type
_entity_poly.pdbx_seq_one_letter_code
_entity_poly.pdbx_strand_id
1 'polypeptide(L)'
;TVEVRGQAGEVLLPMARTRLTGSGYAGSVVVQGRHCVVELAYGELVDQVDWGLEGLQVQVTGTASISANSPKAVLTAKFTNFTAGYGCTDGARTCQVVWFLNGKLLGGSSSFTLREGATATCTKTFDRAQRPEQDPVFTVVLTCGGETVRDQYTVKVDRERWDYETALETVQGVNIEADVLRRTPLYGDRSMSYILQYLPQGTALTHLYYSQDPGAPGQVRLADGTVGWVNWDDYLVSRTDYTQGEDYSTATKEGFVNQKGYSSPTGYLLWISLKTQRVNIFQGSKGNWKLIRSSPCSTGTNLTPTVTGVFSVIYKTYRWRFSDTIDGQYIDDYYRVYHITGFWGGQAFHSRPYRSSDESLLDGTMGTPSSHGCVRMYDEDCSYIYDEIPYDTTVVVF
;
A
#
# COMPACT_ATOMS: atom_id res chain seq x y z
N THR A 1 13.10 -42.40 -51.56
CA THR A 1 11.83 -41.68 -51.49
C THR A 1 11.22 -41.90 -50.10
N VAL A 2 10.79 -40.85 -49.49
CA VAL A 2 10.13 -40.89 -48.18
C VAL A 2 8.73 -40.30 -48.33
N GLU A 3 7.76 -40.98 -47.76
CA GLU A 3 6.39 -40.49 -47.60
C GLU A 3 6.03 -40.65 -46.13
N VAL A 4 5.52 -39.59 -45.53
CA VAL A 4 5.06 -39.63 -44.16
C VAL A 4 3.54 -39.57 -44.13
N ARG A 5 2.92 -40.49 -43.40
CA ARG A 5 1.47 -40.55 -43.22
C ARG A 5 1.11 -40.34 -41.78
N GLY A 6 0.00 -39.63 -41.55
CA GLY A 6 -0.58 -39.48 -40.21
C GLY A 6 -1.25 -40.77 -39.72
N GLN A 7 -1.65 -40.79 -38.45
CA GLN A 7 -2.32 -41.97 -37.84
C GLN A 7 -3.63 -42.36 -38.55
N ALA A 8 -4.30 -41.39 -39.17
CA ALA A 8 -5.51 -41.65 -39.97
C ALA A 8 -5.22 -42.02 -41.43
N GLY A 9 -3.94 -42.21 -41.82
CA GLY A 9 -3.51 -42.58 -43.15
C GLY A 9 -3.41 -41.40 -44.14
N GLU A 10 -3.63 -40.18 -43.70
CA GLU A 10 -3.44 -38.96 -44.50
C GLU A 10 -1.96 -38.80 -44.86
N VAL A 11 -1.67 -38.33 -46.07
CA VAL A 11 -0.30 -38.05 -46.49
C VAL A 11 0.14 -36.69 -45.89
N LEU A 12 1.05 -36.75 -44.95
CA LEU A 12 1.59 -35.57 -44.30
C LEU A 12 2.78 -35.00 -45.09
N LEU A 13 3.60 -35.87 -45.66
CA LEU A 13 4.68 -35.51 -46.54
C LEU A 13 4.51 -36.33 -47.82
N PRO A 14 4.22 -35.70 -48.95
CA PRO A 14 4.13 -36.43 -50.21
C PRO A 14 5.47 -37.03 -50.59
N MET A 15 5.41 -38.13 -51.30
CA MET A 15 6.59 -38.90 -51.72
C MET A 15 7.64 -37.99 -52.40
N ALA A 16 8.76 -37.80 -51.78
CA ALA A 16 9.86 -36.96 -52.27
C ALA A 16 11.15 -37.78 -52.36
N ARG A 17 11.96 -37.47 -53.37
CA ARG A 17 13.32 -38.03 -53.43
C ARG A 17 14.21 -37.20 -52.51
N THR A 18 14.69 -37.82 -51.45
CA THR A 18 15.65 -37.19 -50.56
C THR A 18 16.97 -37.95 -50.52
N ARG A 19 18.06 -37.27 -50.25
CA ARG A 19 19.36 -37.88 -50.10
C ARG A 19 19.61 -38.16 -48.63
N LEU A 20 19.72 -39.43 -48.30
CA LEU A 20 20.14 -39.82 -46.95
C LEU A 20 21.62 -39.54 -46.79
N THR A 21 21.99 -38.84 -45.74
CA THR A 21 23.36 -38.55 -45.36
C THR A 21 23.66 -39.20 -43.99
N GLY A 22 24.69 -40.03 -43.92
CA GLY A 22 25.04 -40.74 -42.67
C GLY A 22 24.06 -41.88 -42.34
N SER A 23 23.68 -41.97 -41.06
CA SER A 23 22.86 -43.05 -40.50
C SER A 23 21.35 -42.77 -40.47
N GLY A 24 20.88 -41.68 -41.03
CA GLY A 24 19.46 -41.34 -40.99
C GLY A 24 19.08 -40.11 -41.79
N TYR A 25 17.86 -39.70 -41.69
CA TYR A 25 17.27 -38.48 -42.23
C TYR A 25 16.57 -37.72 -41.13
N ALA A 26 16.85 -36.43 -41.05
CA ALA A 26 16.09 -35.48 -40.24
C ALA A 26 15.55 -34.36 -41.14
N GLY A 27 14.30 -34.05 -41.05
CA GLY A 27 13.65 -33.01 -41.84
C GLY A 27 12.38 -32.53 -41.19
N SER A 28 11.85 -31.41 -41.67
CA SER A 28 10.58 -30.90 -41.20
C SER A 28 9.56 -30.77 -42.29
N VAL A 29 8.29 -30.84 -41.95
CA VAL A 29 7.13 -30.75 -42.81
C VAL A 29 6.06 -29.88 -42.19
N VAL A 30 5.29 -29.19 -43.00
CA VAL A 30 4.12 -28.41 -42.56
C VAL A 30 2.87 -29.24 -42.67
N VAL A 31 2.19 -29.46 -41.56
CA VAL A 31 0.91 -30.20 -41.54
C VAL A 31 -0.14 -29.30 -40.89
N GLN A 32 -1.22 -29.00 -41.63
CA GLN A 32 -2.30 -28.11 -41.17
C GLN A 32 -1.81 -26.78 -40.61
N GLY A 33 -0.82 -26.15 -41.28
CA GLY A 33 -0.19 -24.90 -40.82
C GLY A 33 0.77 -25.04 -39.61
N ARG A 34 1.11 -26.26 -39.22
CA ARG A 34 2.06 -26.55 -38.14
C ARG A 34 3.32 -27.20 -38.71
N HIS A 35 4.48 -26.79 -38.26
CA HIS A 35 5.74 -27.41 -38.60
C HIS A 35 5.99 -28.64 -37.72
N CYS A 36 6.33 -29.74 -38.34
CA CYS A 36 6.64 -30.98 -37.67
C CYS A 36 8.04 -31.45 -38.04
N VAL A 37 8.84 -31.90 -37.10
CA VAL A 37 10.14 -32.51 -37.34
C VAL A 37 9.95 -34.01 -37.52
N VAL A 38 10.57 -34.55 -38.56
CA VAL A 38 10.52 -36.00 -38.86
C VAL A 38 11.95 -36.52 -38.84
N GLU A 39 12.22 -37.48 -37.97
CA GLU A 39 13.50 -38.21 -37.93
C GLU A 39 13.31 -39.66 -38.42
N LEU A 40 14.15 -40.09 -39.33
CA LEU A 40 14.17 -41.46 -39.81
C LEU A 40 15.59 -42.02 -39.65
N ALA A 41 15.74 -43.09 -38.88
CA ALA A 41 17.00 -43.81 -38.79
C ALA A 41 17.16 -44.79 -39.96
N TYR A 42 18.41 -45.00 -40.37
CA TYR A 42 18.70 -45.91 -41.51
C TYR A 42 18.41 -47.36 -41.10
N GLY A 43 17.45 -47.98 -41.80
CA GLY A 43 17.09 -49.40 -41.60
C GLY A 43 16.02 -49.71 -40.57
N GLU A 44 15.64 -48.76 -39.75
CA GLU A 44 14.50 -48.89 -38.83
C GLU A 44 13.63 -47.64 -38.89
N LEU A 45 12.30 -47.83 -38.96
CA LEU A 45 11.36 -46.76 -38.71
C LEU A 45 11.42 -46.47 -37.23
N VAL A 46 12.04 -45.36 -36.87
CA VAL A 46 11.96 -44.88 -35.49
C VAL A 46 10.55 -44.31 -35.30
N ASP A 47 9.75 -44.99 -34.53
CA ASP A 47 8.34 -44.71 -34.30
C ASP A 47 8.19 -43.53 -33.27
N GLN A 48 9.07 -42.53 -33.36
CA GLN A 48 8.97 -41.30 -32.63
C GLN A 48 8.94 -40.14 -33.62
N VAL A 49 7.75 -39.86 -34.11
CA VAL A 49 7.44 -38.54 -34.60
C VAL A 49 7.26 -37.67 -33.38
N ASP A 50 8.30 -36.98 -32.98
CA ASP A 50 8.17 -35.90 -32.01
C ASP A 50 7.43 -34.77 -32.73
N TRP A 51 6.12 -34.68 -32.46
CA TRP A 51 5.27 -33.58 -32.96
C TRP A 51 5.60 -32.34 -32.19
N GLY A 52 6.85 -31.93 -32.18
CA GLY A 52 7.27 -30.60 -31.77
C GLY A 52 6.54 -29.59 -32.64
N LEU A 53 5.59 -28.87 -32.08
CA LEU A 53 4.90 -27.77 -32.72
C LEU A 53 5.89 -26.65 -32.96
N GLU A 54 6.58 -26.65 -34.08
CA GLU A 54 7.60 -25.68 -34.41
C GLU A 54 7.17 -24.86 -35.61
N GLY A 55 6.22 -23.98 -35.37
CA GLY A 55 5.94 -22.90 -36.27
C GLY A 55 6.52 -21.60 -35.72
N LEU A 56 5.82 -20.56 -35.98
CA LEU A 56 6.08 -19.27 -35.35
C LEU A 56 5.83 -19.38 -33.84
N GLN A 57 6.82 -19.00 -33.04
CA GLN A 57 6.70 -19.00 -31.59
C GLN A 57 6.98 -17.61 -31.02
N VAL A 58 6.33 -17.30 -29.92
CA VAL A 58 6.59 -16.10 -29.13
C VAL A 58 6.69 -16.47 -27.66
N GLN A 59 7.66 -15.90 -26.98
CA GLN A 59 7.84 -16.03 -25.55
C GLN A 59 8.09 -14.66 -24.95
N VAL A 60 7.30 -14.28 -23.96
CA VAL A 60 7.49 -13.03 -23.21
C VAL A 60 8.15 -13.33 -21.87
N THR A 61 9.18 -12.56 -21.58
CA THR A 61 9.87 -12.54 -20.28
C THR A 61 10.05 -11.09 -19.82
N GLY A 62 10.35 -10.88 -18.55
CA GLY A 62 10.62 -9.52 -18.09
C GLY A 62 10.57 -9.35 -16.60
N THR A 63 10.30 -8.12 -16.19
CA THR A 63 10.18 -7.73 -14.77
C THR A 63 9.10 -8.54 -14.08
N ALA A 64 9.46 -9.24 -13.01
CA ALA A 64 8.53 -10.11 -12.28
C ALA A 64 7.52 -9.30 -11.45
N SER A 65 7.98 -8.22 -10.81
CA SER A 65 7.13 -7.37 -9.97
C SER A 65 7.54 -5.91 -10.01
N ILE A 66 6.58 -5.02 -9.68
CA ILE A 66 6.78 -3.58 -9.52
C ILE A 66 6.32 -3.12 -8.14
N SER A 67 6.95 -2.04 -7.64
CA SER A 67 6.59 -1.33 -6.41
C SER A 67 6.68 0.18 -6.64
N ALA A 68 6.38 1.03 -5.64
CA ALA A 68 6.42 2.48 -5.76
C ALA A 68 7.83 3.00 -6.11
N ASN A 69 8.87 2.44 -5.48
CA ASN A 69 10.26 2.80 -5.77
C ASN A 69 10.83 2.10 -7.02
N SER A 70 10.11 1.12 -7.55
CA SER A 70 10.47 0.41 -8.78
C SER A 70 9.23 0.24 -9.68
N PRO A 71 8.64 1.36 -10.16
CA PRO A 71 7.36 1.33 -10.85
C PRO A 71 7.47 0.90 -12.32
N LYS A 72 8.69 0.61 -12.79
CA LYS A 72 9.00 0.33 -14.17
C LYS A 72 9.12 -1.16 -14.44
N ALA A 73 8.32 -1.67 -15.38
CA ALA A 73 8.47 -3.00 -15.93
C ALA A 73 9.06 -2.95 -17.33
N VAL A 74 10.05 -3.80 -17.59
CA VAL A 74 10.63 -4.02 -18.91
C VAL A 74 10.32 -5.44 -19.34
N LEU A 75 9.66 -5.57 -20.48
CA LEU A 75 9.22 -6.84 -21.05
C LEU A 75 9.92 -7.08 -22.37
N THR A 76 10.39 -8.28 -22.60
CA THR A 76 11.02 -8.70 -23.84
C THR A 76 10.26 -9.87 -24.43
N ALA A 77 9.73 -9.69 -25.62
CA ALA A 77 9.19 -10.76 -26.42
C ALA A 77 10.28 -11.31 -27.34
N LYS A 78 10.52 -12.60 -27.26
CA LYS A 78 11.38 -13.34 -28.15
C LYS A 78 10.53 -14.07 -29.17
N PHE A 79 10.78 -13.85 -30.43
CA PHE A 79 10.10 -14.49 -31.56
C PHE A 79 11.07 -15.45 -32.22
N THR A 80 10.60 -16.65 -32.51
CA THR A 80 11.38 -17.65 -33.22
C THR A 80 10.55 -18.21 -34.36
N ASN A 81 11.13 -18.25 -35.53
CA ASN A 81 10.52 -18.90 -36.70
C ASN A 81 11.26 -20.21 -36.92
N PHE A 82 10.65 -21.30 -36.47
CA PHE A 82 11.16 -22.64 -36.70
C PHE A 82 10.62 -23.15 -38.02
N THR A 83 11.06 -22.59 -39.10
CA THR A 83 10.93 -23.26 -40.35
C THR A 83 12.23 -23.95 -40.62
N ALA A 84 12.28 -25.22 -40.47
CA ALA A 84 13.31 -26.02 -41.10
C ALA A 84 12.58 -26.95 -42.02
N GLY A 85 12.54 -26.76 -43.23
CA GLY A 85 11.76 -27.64 -43.97
C GLY A 85 12.19 -27.85 -45.36
N TYR A 86 12.15 -29.04 -45.68
CA TYR A 86 12.12 -29.57 -47.03
C TYR A 86 11.01 -28.87 -47.85
N GLY A 87 11.41 -27.97 -48.73
CA GLY A 87 10.50 -27.36 -49.70
C GLY A 87 9.94 -25.99 -49.41
N CYS A 88 10.32 -25.35 -48.32
CA CYS A 88 10.05 -23.93 -48.12
C CYS A 88 11.17 -23.10 -48.74
N THR A 89 10.94 -22.60 -49.90
CA THR A 89 11.82 -21.60 -50.52
C THR A 89 11.41 -20.23 -50.03
N ASP A 90 12.18 -19.68 -49.24
CA ASP A 90 12.30 -18.29 -48.95
C ASP A 90 12.02 -17.85 -47.55
N GLY A 91 12.93 -17.86 -47.08
CA GLY A 91 13.31 -17.42 -45.91
C GLY A 91 12.87 -16.19 -45.22
N ALA A 92 12.34 -15.22 -45.74
CA ALA A 92 12.07 -13.95 -45.09
C ALA A 92 10.58 -13.58 -45.09
N ARG A 93 9.99 -13.48 -43.88
CA ARG A 93 8.60 -13.05 -43.71
C ARG A 93 8.53 -11.72 -43.04
N THR A 94 7.72 -10.79 -43.54
CA THR A 94 7.40 -9.57 -42.84
C THR A 94 6.43 -9.87 -41.71
N CYS A 95 6.87 -9.55 -40.50
CA CYS A 95 6.10 -9.76 -39.28
C CYS A 95 5.66 -8.43 -38.71
N GLN A 96 4.50 -8.42 -38.09
CA GLN A 96 3.98 -7.30 -37.30
C GLN A 96 3.80 -7.75 -35.85
N VAL A 97 4.29 -6.92 -34.90
CA VAL A 97 4.09 -7.14 -33.48
C VAL A 97 3.24 -6.06 -32.89
N VAL A 98 2.29 -6.47 -32.07
CA VAL A 98 1.37 -5.59 -31.35
C VAL A 98 1.33 -5.99 -29.88
N TRP A 99 1.34 -5.00 -29.00
CA TRP A 99 1.25 -5.19 -27.56
C TRP A 99 -0.10 -4.70 -27.04
N PHE A 100 -0.67 -5.45 -26.10
CA PHE A 100 -1.85 -5.09 -25.36
C PHE A 100 -1.54 -5.07 -23.88
N LEU A 101 -2.21 -4.18 -23.15
CA LEU A 101 -2.22 -4.11 -21.69
C LEU A 101 -3.67 -4.27 -21.23
N ASN A 102 -3.93 -5.32 -20.44
CA ASN A 102 -5.29 -5.64 -19.97
C ASN A 102 -6.32 -5.63 -21.11
N GLY A 103 -5.96 -6.20 -22.26
CA GLY A 103 -6.79 -6.27 -23.46
C GLY A 103 -6.88 -4.99 -24.29
N LYS A 104 -6.29 -3.87 -23.86
CA LYS A 104 -6.24 -2.62 -24.62
C LYS A 104 -4.94 -2.47 -25.37
N LEU A 105 -5.01 -2.00 -26.63
CA LEU A 105 -3.84 -1.76 -27.46
C LEU A 105 -2.85 -0.80 -26.80
N LEU A 106 -1.57 -1.21 -26.71
CA LEU A 106 -0.50 -0.45 -26.08
C LEU A 106 0.43 0.16 -27.15
N GLY A 107 -0.01 1.23 -27.80
CA GLY A 107 0.73 1.92 -28.85
C GLY A 107 0.58 1.28 -30.23
N GLY A 108 1.40 1.77 -31.21
CA GLY A 108 1.39 1.28 -32.58
C GLY A 108 2.02 -0.09 -32.76
N SER A 109 1.83 -0.68 -33.94
CA SER A 109 2.52 -1.90 -34.35
C SER A 109 3.97 -1.60 -34.76
N SER A 110 4.85 -2.57 -34.49
CA SER A 110 6.22 -2.58 -35.05
C SER A 110 6.30 -3.67 -36.11
N SER A 111 7.03 -3.41 -37.19
CA SER A 111 7.26 -4.39 -38.27
C SER A 111 8.75 -4.73 -38.37
N PHE A 112 9.03 -5.99 -38.63
CA PHE A 112 10.37 -6.49 -38.89
C PHE A 112 10.32 -7.71 -39.78
N THR A 113 11.46 -8.08 -40.33
CA THR A 113 11.57 -9.28 -41.16
C THR A 113 12.19 -10.40 -40.35
N LEU A 114 11.52 -11.55 -40.32
CA LEU A 114 11.99 -12.74 -39.61
C LEU A 114 12.29 -13.83 -40.65
N ARG A 115 13.55 -14.27 -40.70
CA ARG A 115 13.98 -15.35 -41.57
C ARG A 115 13.76 -16.69 -40.91
N GLU A 116 13.72 -17.73 -41.74
CA GLU A 116 13.69 -19.10 -41.31
C GLU A 116 14.85 -19.42 -40.35
N GLY A 117 14.56 -20.12 -39.24
CA GLY A 117 15.53 -20.43 -38.19
C GLY A 117 16.00 -19.22 -37.38
N ALA A 118 15.55 -18.01 -37.71
CA ALA A 118 15.97 -16.80 -37.05
C ALA A 118 15.15 -16.48 -35.79
N THR A 119 15.77 -15.72 -34.91
CA THR A 119 15.14 -15.16 -33.71
C THR A 119 15.19 -13.64 -33.80
N ALA A 120 14.09 -12.99 -33.39
CA ALA A 120 14.04 -11.55 -33.17
C ALA A 120 13.52 -11.25 -31.75
N THR A 121 13.82 -10.06 -31.27
CA THR A 121 13.32 -9.60 -29.97
C THR A 121 12.68 -8.23 -30.10
N CYS A 122 11.64 -7.99 -29.30
CA CYS A 122 11.00 -6.69 -29.15
C CYS A 122 10.83 -6.38 -27.67
N THR A 123 11.30 -5.22 -27.25
CA THR A 123 11.20 -4.79 -25.85
C THR A 123 10.14 -3.72 -25.69
N LYS A 124 9.34 -3.83 -24.64
CA LYS A 124 8.34 -2.83 -24.25
C LYS A 124 8.58 -2.42 -22.81
N THR A 125 8.58 -1.12 -22.59
CA THR A 125 8.67 -0.56 -21.25
C THR A 125 7.30 -0.06 -20.82
N PHE A 126 6.98 -0.32 -19.56
CA PHE A 126 5.77 0.14 -18.89
C PHE A 126 6.20 0.85 -17.60
N ASP A 127 5.67 2.04 -17.37
CA ASP A 127 5.96 2.84 -16.20
C ASP A 127 4.66 3.38 -15.61
N ARG A 128 4.52 3.35 -14.28
CA ARG A 128 3.33 3.82 -13.57
C ARG A 128 3.70 4.64 -12.35
N ALA A 129 3.20 5.88 -12.32
CA ALA A 129 3.32 6.77 -11.16
C ALA A 129 2.36 6.40 -10.01
N GLN A 130 1.30 5.65 -10.29
CA GLN A 130 0.29 5.25 -9.31
C GLN A 130 0.16 3.74 -9.26
N ARG A 131 -0.15 3.21 -8.07
CA ARG A 131 -0.37 1.77 -7.88
C ARG A 131 -1.50 1.26 -8.78
N PRO A 132 -1.24 0.25 -9.63
CA PRO A 132 -2.29 -0.39 -10.39
C PRO A 132 -3.26 -1.14 -9.46
N GLU A 133 -4.56 -1.08 -9.74
CA GLU A 133 -5.58 -1.83 -8.98
C GLU A 133 -5.42 -3.34 -9.16
N GLN A 134 -5.04 -3.76 -10.35
CA GLN A 134 -4.83 -5.16 -10.72
C GLN A 134 -3.42 -5.36 -11.26
N ASP A 135 -2.94 -6.60 -11.20
CA ASP A 135 -1.68 -6.97 -11.80
C ASP A 135 -1.76 -6.78 -13.32
N PRO A 136 -0.87 -5.97 -13.93
CA PRO A 136 -0.91 -5.72 -15.37
C PRO A 136 -0.64 -7.00 -16.17
N VAL A 137 -1.55 -7.33 -17.09
CA VAL A 137 -1.42 -8.44 -18.02
C VAL A 137 -1.04 -7.90 -19.39
N PHE A 138 0.15 -8.25 -19.86
CA PHE A 138 0.64 -7.92 -21.18
C PHE A 138 0.41 -9.07 -22.13
N THR A 139 -0.16 -8.78 -23.29
CA THR A 139 -0.31 -9.73 -24.37
C THR A 139 0.49 -9.22 -25.56
N VAL A 140 1.40 -10.02 -26.08
CA VAL A 140 2.06 -9.76 -27.35
C VAL A 140 1.41 -10.63 -28.42
N VAL A 141 1.17 -10.03 -29.56
CA VAL A 141 0.64 -10.72 -30.75
C VAL A 141 1.61 -10.50 -31.90
N LEU A 142 2.08 -11.57 -32.47
CA LEU A 142 2.92 -11.56 -33.67
C LEU A 142 2.11 -12.13 -34.85
N THR A 143 2.08 -11.41 -35.95
CA THR A 143 1.47 -11.86 -37.21
C THR A 143 2.52 -11.87 -38.32
N CYS A 144 2.72 -13.00 -38.95
CA CYS A 144 3.67 -13.20 -40.03
C CYS A 144 3.03 -14.00 -41.15
N GLY A 145 2.92 -13.43 -42.34
CA GLY A 145 2.44 -14.18 -43.54
C GLY A 145 1.06 -14.83 -43.36
N GLY A 146 0.16 -14.22 -42.58
CA GLY A 146 -1.18 -14.76 -42.29
C GLY A 146 -1.24 -15.68 -41.06
N GLU A 147 -0.12 -16.09 -40.51
CA GLU A 147 -0.03 -16.86 -39.27
C GLU A 147 0.05 -15.88 -38.06
N THR A 148 -0.67 -16.19 -36.98
CA THR A 148 -0.72 -15.36 -35.78
C THR A 148 -0.45 -16.19 -34.53
N VAL A 149 0.52 -15.75 -33.74
CA VAL A 149 0.85 -16.33 -32.42
C VAL A 149 0.80 -15.27 -31.34
N ARG A 150 0.52 -15.69 -30.13
CA ARG A 150 0.43 -14.81 -28.98
C ARG A 150 1.01 -15.44 -27.72
N ASP A 151 1.49 -14.59 -26.83
CA ASP A 151 1.88 -14.97 -25.48
C ASP A 151 1.48 -13.89 -24.49
N GLN A 152 1.38 -14.26 -23.23
CA GLN A 152 0.96 -13.37 -22.14
C GLN A 152 1.96 -13.41 -21.00
N TYR A 153 2.16 -12.25 -20.38
CA TYR A 153 3.00 -12.11 -19.22
C TYR A 153 2.30 -11.20 -18.19
N THR A 154 2.20 -11.67 -16.95
CA THR A 154 1.64 -10.90 -15.85
C THR A 154 2.76 -10.33 -15.00
N VAL A 155 2.79 -9.00 -14.86
CA VAL A 155 3.69 -8.33 -13.92
C VAL A 155 2.98 -8.22 -12.59
N LYS A 156 3.58 -8.74 -11.52
CA LYS A 156 3.00 -8.63 -10.18
C LYS A 156 3.11 -7.21 -9.65
N VAL A 157 2.06 -6.71 -9.02
CA VAL A 157 2.11 -5.51 -8.20
C VAL A 157 2.39 -5.94 -6.77
N ASP A 158 3.56 -5.64 -6.26
CA ASP A 158 3.89 -5.85 -4.85
C ASP A 158 3.18 -4.78 -4.00
N ARG A 159 1.93 -5.04 -3.67
CA ARG A 159 1.04 -4.10 -2.98
C ARG A 159 1.51 -3.78 -1.57
N GLU A 160 2.00 -4.79 -0.87
CA GLU A 160 2.50 -4.61 0.48
C GLU A 160 3.72 -3.69 0.48
N ARG A 161 4.67 -3.95 -0.39
CA ARG A 161 5.84 -3.10 -0.57
C ARG A 161 5.48 -1.72 -1.08
N TRP A 162 4.50 -1.60 -2.00
CA TRP A 162 4.00 -0.31 -2.47
C TRP A 162 3.44 0.53 -1.33
N ASP A 163 2.57 -0.05 -0.50
CA ASP A 163 1.97 0.60 0.66
C ASP A 163 3.03 1.04 1.67
N TYR A 164 4.04 0.22 1.91
CA TYR A 164 5.16 0.57 2.77
C TYR A 164 5.97 1.75 2.21
N GLU A 165 6.30 1.73 0.93
CA GLU A 165 7.12 2.74 0.27
C GLU A 165 6.42 4.10 0.16
N THR A 166 5.09 4.13 0.01
CA THR A 166 4.28 5.36 -0.08
C THR A 166 3.69 5.82 1.26
N ALA A 167 4.07 5.21 2.36
CA ALA A 167 3.44 5.42 3.66
C ALA A 167 3.48 6.88 4.14
N LEU A 168 4.58 7.62 3.88
CA LEU A 168 4.69 9.02 4.27
C LEU A 168 3.76 9.95 3.51
N GLU A 169 3.40 9.58 2.29
CA GLU A 169 2.46 10.32 1.45
C GLU A 169 1.00 9.94 1.77
N THR A 170 0.78 8.69 2.19
CA THR A 170 -0.53 8.12 2.47
C THR A 170 -1.06 8.51 3.85
N VAL A 171 -0.18 8.47 4.87
CA VAL A 171 -0.59 8.79 6.25
C VAL A 171 -0.72 10.30 6.41
N GLN A 172 -1.93 10.71 6.73
CA GLN A 172 -2.28 12.11 6.96
C GLN A 172 -2.53 12.35 8.45
N GLY A 173 -2.05 13.49 8.94
CA GLY A 173 -2.45 14.01 10.23
C GLY A 173 -3.84 14.65 10.16
N VAL A 174 -4.44 14.83 11.32
CA VAL A 174 -5.69 15.57 11.46
C VAL A 174 -5.39 17.06 11.40
N ASN A 175 -6.10 17.81 10.55
CA ASN A 175 -6.17 19.25 10.64
C ASN A 175 -7.19 19.62 11.70
N ILE A 176 -6.73 20.31 12.73
CA ILE A 176 -7.59 20.84 13.80
C ILE A 176 -7.79 22.32 13.51
N GLU A 177 -8.91 22.66 12.88
CA GLU A 177 -9.28 24.04 12.56
C GLU A 177 -9.86 24.72 13.79
N ALA A 178 -9.54 25.99 13.97
CA ALA A 178 -10.06 26.82 15.04
C ALA A 178 -10.29 28.24 14.56
N ASP A 179 -11.17 28.96 15.26
CA ASP A 179 -11.50 30.34 14.97
C ASP A 179 -11.28 31.22 16.19
N VAL A 180 -10.70 32.38 15.98
CA VAL A 180 -10.52 33.40 17.02
C VAL A 180 -11.89 33.94 17.44
N LEU A 181 -12.20 33.87 18.75
CA LEU A 181 -13.48 34.29 19.31
C LEU A 181 -13.59 35.81 19.53
N ARG A 182 -12.46 36.48 19.79
CA ARG A 182 -12.37 37.93 19.99
C ARG A 182 -10.99 38.42 19.57
N ARG A 183 -10.83 39.72 19.31
CA ARG A 183 -9.53 40.27 18.98
C ARG A 183 -8.53 39.92 20.10
N THR A 184 -7.47 39.15 19.75
CA THR A 184 -6.50 38.60 20.70
C THR A 184 -5.07 38.76 20.20
N PRO A 185 -4.06 38.87 21.08
CA PRO A 185 -2.66 38.84 20.69
C PRO A 185 -2.22 37.42 20.30
N LEU A 186 -1.39 37.33 19.26
CA LEU A 186 -0.56 36.16 18.95
C LEU A 186 0.82 36.41 19.56
N TYR A 187 1.24 35.53 20.44
CA TYR A 187 2.53 35.62 21.10
C TYR A 187 3.58 34.73 20.42
N GLY A 188 4.84 35.16 20.44
CA GLY A 188 5.93 34.39 19.85
C GLY A 188 6.47 33.27 20.75
N ASP A 189 6.11 33.27 22.04
CA ASP A 189 6.55 32.26 23.01
C ASP A 189 5.39 31.78 23.89
N ARG A 190 5.55 30.61 24.49
CA ARG A 190 4.55 29.99 25.39
C ARG A 190 4.29 30.81 26.66
N SER A 191 5.29 31.53 27.12
CA SER A 191 5.14 32.40 28.33
C SER A 191 4.35 33.67 28.04
N MET A 192 3.94 33.89 26.78
CA MET A 192 3.20 35.08 26.33
C MET A 192 3.97 36.37 26.61
N SER A 193 5.30 36.35 26.51
CA SER A 193 6.17 37.48 26.93
C SER A 193 6.26 38.57 25.85
N TYR A 194 6.07 38.25 24.58
CA TYR A 194 6.08 39.23 23.49
C TYR A 194 5.05 38.92 22.41
N ILE A 195 4.44 39.98 21.87
CA ILE A 195 3.39 39.92 20.88
C ILE A 195 3.99 39.97 19.47
N LEU A 196 3.65 39.00 18.61
CA LEU A 196 3.95 39.05 17.20
C LEU A 196 2.98 39.97 16.45
N GLN A 197 1.70 39.78 16.69
CA GLN A 197 0.62 40.58 16.07
C GLN A 197 -0.71 40.40 16.82
N TYR A 198 -1.70 41.22 16.49
CA TYR A 198 -3.08 41.03 16.96
C TYR A 198 -3.92 40.36 15.90
N LEU A 199 -4.64 39.33 16.28
CA LEU A 199 -5.56 38.57 15.44
C LEU A 199 -6.98 39.15 15.58
N PRO A 200 -7.64 39.52 14.48
CA PRO A 200 -9.06 39.87 14.49
C PRO A 200 -9.95 38.68 14.92
N GLN A 201 -11.14 38.98 15.43
CA GLN A 201 -12.19 37.98 15.59
C GLN A 201 -12.49 37.29 14.25
N GLY A 202 -12.71 35.98 14.28
CA GLY A 202 -12.98 35.14 13.10
C GLY A 202 -11.72 34.81 12.28
N THR A 203 -10.52 35.14 12.76
CA THR A 203 -9.29 34.68 12.13
C THR A 203 -9.22 33.15 12.23
N ALA A 204 -9.12 32.48 11.05
CA ALA A 204 -8.94 31.03 10.98
C ALA A 204 -7.53 30.62 11.42
N LEU A 205 -7.43 29.59 12.23
CA LEU A 205 -6.22 29.04 12.79
C LEU A 205 -6.14 27.53 12.55
N THR A 206 -4.93 27.00 12.43
CA THR A 206 -4.70 25.57 12.65
C THR A 206 -4.19 25.39 14.08
N HIS A 207 -4.90 24.63 14.89
CA HIS A 207 -4.48 24.27 16.25
C HIS A 207 -3.36 23.24 16.19
N LEU A 208 -2.26 23.50 16.88
CA LEU A 208 -1.07 22.63 16.88
C LEU A 208 -0.84 21.94 18.22
N TYR A 209 -1.11 22.62 19.30
CA TYR A 209 -0.81 22.15 20.65
C TYR A 209 -1.78 22.73 21.67
N TYR A 210 -2.24 21.89 22.56
CA TYR A 210 -3.14 22.20 23.65
C TYR A 210 -2.52 21.78 25.00
N SER A 211 -2.63 22.65 26.00
CA SER A 211 -2.34 22.31 27.38
C SER A 211 -3.66 22.18 28.14
N GLN A 212 -3.75 21.22 29.04
CA GLN A 212 -4.92 21.08 29.94
C GLN A 212 -4.86 22.01 31.14
N ASP A 213 -3.76 22.75 31.32
CA ASP A 213 -3.65 23.69 32.42
C ASP A 213 -4.61 24.87 32.19
N PRO A 214 -5.49 25.22 33.13
CA PRO A 214 -6.40 26.36 33.00
C PRO A 214 -5.64 27.63 32.70
N GLY A 215 -6.04 28.36 31.65
CA GLY A 215 -5.40 29.59 31.21
C GLY A 215 -4.06 29.44 30.49
N ALA A 216 -3.60 28.22 30.23
CA ALA A 216 -2.41 27.99 29.40
C ALA A 216 -2.69 28.33 27.94
N PRO A 217 -1.70 28.90 27.20
CA PRO A 217 -1.87 29.18 25.79
C PRO A 217 -1.84 27.93 24.94
N GLY A 218 -2.62 27.93 23.85
CA GLY A 218 -2.52 26.96 22.76
C GLY A 218 -1.55 27.43 21.70
N GLN A 219 -0.79 26.52 21.12
CA GLN A 219 0.01 26.81 19.94
C GLN A 219 -0.85 26.70 18.68
N VAL A 220 -0.74 27.71 17.84
CA VAL A 220 -1.54 27.82 16.61
C VAL A 220 -0.67 28.20 15.42
N ARG A 221 -1.15 27.89 14.21
CA ARG A 221 -0.56 28.31 12.94
C ARG A 221 -1.57 29.12 12.15
N LEU A 222 -1.14 30.24 11.59
CA LEU A 222 -1.91 31.04 10.65
C LEU A 222 -1.81 30.51 9.21
N ALA A 223 -2.68 30.99 8.34
CA ALA A 223 -2.68 30.61 6.92
C ALA A 223 -1.36 30.95 6.18
N ASP A 224 -0.64 31.98 6.62
CA ASP A 224 0.66 32.38 6.07
C ASP A 224 1.84 31.52 6.60
N GLY A 225 1.55 30.53 7.47
CA GLY A 225 2.55 29.66 8.10
C GLY A 225 3.11 30.20 9.41
N THR A 226 2.76 31.43 9.84
CA THR A 226 3.19 31.99 11.12
C THR A 226 2.72 31.11 12.28
N VAL A 227 3.62 30.68 13.14
CA VAL A 227 3.35 29.89 14.34
C VAL A 227 3.50 30.78 15.57
N GLY A 228 2.54 30.67 16.49
CA GLY A 228 2.57 31.43 17.74
C GLY A 228 1.67 30.81 18.80
N TRP A 229 1.45 31.57 19.88
CA TRP A 229 0.67 31.15 21.01
C TRP A 229 -0.49 32.12 21.23
N VAL A 230 -1.66 31.56 21.53
CA VAL A 230 -2.90 32.31 21.80
C VAL A 230 -3.49 31.78 23.10
N ASN A 231 -4.07 32.63 23.91
CA ASN A 231 -4.78 32.18 25.09
C ASN A 231 -5.90 31.24 24.68
N TRP A 232 -6.01 30.09 25.36
CA TRP A 232 -7.00 29.05 25.03
C TRP A 232 -8.45 29.58 25.01
N ASP A 233 -8.77 30.51 25.93
CA ASP A 233 -10.12 31.09 26.00
C ASP A 233 -10.45 32.08 24.86
N ASP A 234 -9.49 32.41 24.03
CA ASP A 234 -9.64 33.37 22.94
C ASP A 234 -9.90 32.75 21.56
N TYR A 235 -9.85 31.43 21.47
CA TYR A 235 -10.20 30.73 20.24
C TYR A 235 -10.97 29.44 20.53
N LEU A 236 -11.68 28.95 19.52
CA LEU A 236 -12.47 27.73 19.62
C LEU A 236 -12.10 26.79 18.48
N VAL A 237 -11.77 25.55 18.81
CA VAL A 237 -11.61 24.49 17.80
C VAL A 237 -12.98 24.24 17.15
N SER A 238 -13.08 24.52 15.87
CA SER A 238 -14.34 24.47 15.10
C SER A 238 -14.51 23.13 14.38
N ARG A 239 -13.42 22.50 13.95
CA ARG A 239 -13.47 21.28 13.15
C ARG A 239 -12.23 20.41 13.30
N THR A 240 -12.46 19.09 13.27
CA THR A 240 -11.42 18.06 13.06
C THR A 240 -11.82 17.18 11.89
N ASP A 241 -10.85 16.83 11.04
CA ASP A 241 -11.07 15.97 9.88
C ASP A 241 -10.57 14.52 10.16
N TYR A 242 -11.36 13.72 10.82
CA TYR A 242 -11.09 12.29 11.00
C TYR A 242 -11.88 11.44 9.99
N THR A 243 -11.41 10.21 9.73
CA THR A 243 -12.05 9.27 8.81
C THR A 243 -12.63 8.10 9.59
N GLN A 244 -13.96 8.07 9.71
CA GLN A 244 -14.63 7.04 10.48
C GLN A 244 -14.59 5.69 9.77
N GLY A 245 -14.15 4.66 10.48
CA GLY A 245 -14.18 3.26 10.01
C GLY A 245 -13.09 2.87 9.02
N GLU A 246 -12.33 3.83 8.50
CA GLU A 246 -11.17 3.56 7.65
C GLU A 246 -9.93 3.27 8.48
N ASP A 247 -9.05 2.45 7.92
CA ASP A 247 -7.76 2.13 8.53
C ASP A 247 -6.70 1.98 7.46
N TYR A 248 -5.45 2.23 7.84
CA TYR A 248 -4.31 1.99 6.98
C TYR A 248 -3.92 0.51 6.97
N SER A 249 -3.34 0.02 5.86
CA SER A 249 -2.77 -1.32 5.81
C SER A 249 -1.62 -1.47 6.82
N THR A 250 -1.34 -2.70 7.23
CA THR A 250 -0.20 -3.00 8.11
C THR A 250 1.11 -2.46 7.51
N ALA A 251 1.31 -2.64 6.21
CA ALA A 251 2.50 -2.15 5.51
C ALA A 251 2.61 -0.62 5.54
N THR A 252 1.49 0.10 5.35
CA THR A 252 1.45 1.56 5.48
C THR A 252 1.81 2.01 6.90
N LYS A 253 1.26 1.35 7.92
CA LYS A 253 1.56 1.68 9.33
C LYS A 253 3.03 1.46 9.67
N GLU A 254 3.58 0.31 9.32
CA GLU A 254 4.99 -0.01 9.52
C GLU A 254 5.88 0.93 8.71
N GLY A 255 5.55 1.19 7.45
CA GLY A 255 6.25 2.12 6.58
C GLY A 255 6.32 3.53 7.19
N PHE A 256 5.21 4.04 7.70
CA PHE A 256 5.14 5.37 8.31
C PHE A 256 6.08 5.51 9.50
N VAL A 257 5.97 4.65 10.52
CA VAL A 257 6.77 4.78 11.74
C VAL A 257 8.26 4.54 11.49
N ASN A 258 8.60 3.62 10.57
CA ASN A 258 9.98 3.30 10.21
C ASN A 258 10.63 4.43 9.40
N GLN A 259 9.96 4.97 8.40
CA GLN A 259 10.48 6.05 7.55
C GLN A 259 10.53 7.40 8.27
N LYS A 260 9.58 7.68 9.21
CA LYS A 260 9.67 8.83 10.13
C LYS A 260 10.85 8.70 11.08
N GLY A 261 11.40 7.50 11.26
CA GLY A 261 12.55 7.25 12.10
C GLY A 261 12.27 7.39 13.59
N TYR A 262 11.03 7.15 14.02
CA TYR A 262 10.68 7.16 15.44
C TYR A 262 11.50 6.13 16.21
N SER A 263 11.93 6.52 17.41
CA SER A 263 12.67 5.67 18.33
C SER A 263 11.96 5.60 19.66
N SER A 264 12.16 4.52 20.41
CA SER A 264 11.68 4.34 21.77
C SER A 264 12.81 3.77 22.63
N PRO A 265 12.94 4.18 23.89
CA PRO A 265 13.86 3.56 24.85
C PRO A 265 13.54 2.10 25.13
N THR A 266 12.31 1.68 24.85
CA THR A 266 11.84 0.30 25.04
C THR A 266 11.73 -0.44 23.71
N GLY A 267 11.45 -1.75 23.77
CA GLY A 267 11.14 -2.54 22.58
C GLY A 267 9.74 -2.31 21.99
N TYR A 268 9.04 -1.25 22.45
CA TYR A 268 7.69 -0.89 22.01
C TYR A 268 7.61 0.55 21.54
N LEU A 269 6.69 0.80 20.60
CA LEU A 269 6.31 2.12 20.10
C LEU A 269 4.78 2.16 19.97
N LEU A 270 4.13 3.21 20.48
CA LEU A 270 2.71 3.42 20.28
C LEU A 270 2.47 4.59 19.32
N TRP A 271 1.51 4.41 18.41
CA TRP A 271 1.04 5.49 17.53
C TRP A 271 -0.47 5.62 17.64
N ILE A 272 -0.93 6.76 18.12
CA ILE A 272 -2.32 7.18 18.09
C ILE A 272 -2.56 7.91 16.78
N SER A 273 -3.30 7.28 15.87
CA SER A 273 -3.76 7.92 14.65
C SER A 273 -5.07 8.65 14.93
N LEU A 274 -5.01 9.98 15.01
CA LEU A 274 -6.19 10.82 15.20
C LEU A 274 -7.11 10.76 13.97
N LYS A 275 -6.52 10.67 12.76
CA LYS A 275 -7.26 10.61 11.51
C LYS A 275 -8.16 9.39 11.41
N THR A 276 -7.66 8.22 11.81
CA THR A 276 -8.39 6.94 11.71
C THR A 276 -8.95 6.46 13.03
N GLN A 277 -8.77 7.22 14.12
CA GLN A 277 -9.22 6.88 15.48
C GLN A 277 -8.76 5.48 15.91
N ARG A 278 -7.43 5.26 15.80
CA ARG A 278 -6.80 3.99 16.16
C ARG A 278 -5.55 4.16 16.99
N VAL A 279 -5.34 3.22 17.90
CA VAL A 279 -4.07 3.00 18.59
C VAL A 279 -3.37 1.84 17.93
N ASN A 280 -2.15 2.08 17.48
CA ASN A 280 -1.29 1.08 16.84
C ASN A 280 -0.10 0.82 17.75
N ILE A 281 0.16 -0.44 18.08
CA ILE A 281 1.25 -0.88 18.95
C ILE A 281 2.25 -1.64 18.10
N PHE A 282 3.50 -1.21 18.17
CA PHE A 282 4.60 -1.83 17.43
C PHE A 282 5.61 -2.41 18.42
N GLN A 283 6.25 -3.50 18.00
CA GLN A 283 7.39 -4.11 18.68
C GLN A 283 8.62 -4.07 17.75
N GLY A 284 9.80 -3.82 18.32
CA GLY A 284 11.02 -3.75 17.53
C GLY A 284 11.97 -2.65 17.97
N SER A 285 12.55 -1.94 17.01
CA SER A 285 13.47 -0.84 17.22
C SER A 285 13.41 0.15 16.05
N LYS A 286 14.04 1.31 16.20
CA LYS A 286 14.10 2.33 15.16
C LYS A 286 14.46 1.75 13.78
N GLY A 287 13.61 1.98 12.81
CA GLY A 287 13.73 1.50 11.43
C GLY A 287 13.27 0.04 11.21
N ASN A 288 12.90 -0.68 12.27
CA ASN A 288 12.46 -2.08 12.22
C ASN A 288 11.25 -2.35 13.14
N TRP A 289 10.33 -1.39 13.20
CA TRP A 289 9.08 -1.54 13.93
C TRP A 289 8.12 -2.45 13.19
N LYS A 290 7.55 -3.44 13.91
CA LYS A 290 6.53 -4.36 13.41
C LYS A 290 5.23 -4.17 14.18
N LEU A 291 4.12 -4.02 13.46
CA LEU A 291 2.80 -3.88 14.05
C LEU A 291 2.39 -5.19 14.73
N ILE A 292 2.08 -5.12 16.02
CA ILE A 292 1.58 -6.28 16.78
C ILE A 292 0.12 -6.15 17.18
N ARG A 293 -0.42 -4.91 17.28
CA ARG A 293 -1.82 -4.68 17.61
C ARG A 293 -2.30 -3.36 16.98
N SER A 294 -3.54 -3.35 16.53
CA SER A 294 -4.22 -2.14 16.05
C SER A 294 -5.68 -2.17 16.51
N SER A 295 -6.05 -1.22 17.35
CA SER A 295 -7.35 -1.20 18.02
C SER A 295 -8.08 0.11 17.76
N PRO A 296 -9.41 0.11 17.57
CA PRO A 296 -10.20 1.32 17.56
C PRO A 296 -10.04 2.08 18.87
N CYS A 297 -10.07 3.40 18.80
CA CYS A 297 -10.08 4.26 19.98
C CYS A 297 -11.03 5.43 19.77
N SER A 298 -11.30 6.18 20.85
CA SER A 298 -11.98 7.46 20.78
C SER A 298 -11.14 8.51 21.49
N THR A 299 -10.70 9.50 20.74
CA THR A 299 -9.86 10.59 21.21
C THR A 299 -10.68 11.80 21.65
N GLY A 300 -10.03 12.90 22.00
CA GLY A 300 -10.68 14.13 22.42
C GLY A 300 -11.57 14.76 21.36
N THR A 301 -12.69 15.37 21.80
CA THR A 301 -13.58 16.17 20.95
C THR A 301 -12.90 17.46 20.49
N ASN A 302 -13.58 18.22 19.62
CA ASN A 302 -13.11 19.54 19.17
C ASN A 302 -12.91 20.52 20.31
N LEU A 303 -13.68 20.42 21.39
CA LEU A 303 -13.56 21.30 22.57
C LEU A 303 -12.37 20.95 23.44
N THR A 304 -11.97 19.71 23.46
CA THR A 304 -10.89 19.18 24.29
C THR A 304 -10.06 18.17 23.48
N PRO A 305 -9.32 18.61 22.44
CA PRO A 305 -8.61 17.71 21.54
C PRO A 305 -7.49 16.95 22.26
N THR A 306 -7.21 15.75 21.77
CA THR A 306 -5.99 15.03 22.17
C THR A 306 -4.78 15.76 21.62
N VAL A 307 -3.77 15.98 22.47
CA VAL A 307 -2.50 16.63 22.11
C VAL A 307 -1.80 15.87 20.98
N THR A 308 -1.17 16.61 20.05
CA THR A 308 -0.34 16.05 18.97
C THR A 308 1.14 16.17 19.28
N GLY A 309 1.95 15.21 18.86
CA GLY A 309 3.39 15.22 19.07
C GLY A 309 3.97 13.86 19.44
N VAL A 310 5.16 13.91 20.07
CA VAL A 310 5.88 12.71 20.53
C VAL A 310 6.05 12.82 22.04
N PHE A 311 5.53 11.84 22.74
CA PHE A 311 5.48 11.75 24.18
C PHE A 311 6.04 10.42 24.65
N SER A 312 5.93 10.13 25.94
CA SER A 312 6.28 8.84 26.54
C SER A 312 5.29 8.43 27.61
N VAL A 313 5.21 7.14 27.89
CA VAL A 313 4.46 6.61 29.03
C VAL A 313 5.09 7.11 30.32
N ILE A 314 4.36 7.90 31.12
CA ILE A 314 4.88 8.60 32.29
C ILE A 314 4.30 8.12 33.63
N TYR A 315 3.09 7.59 33.63
CA TYR A 315 2.49 7.01 34.82
C TYR A 315 1.46 5.93 34.46
N LYS A 316 1.15 5.08 35.45
CA LYS A 316 0.09 4.07 35.37
C LYS A 316 -0.70 4.08 36.67
N THR A 317 -2.02 3.95 36.56
CA THR A 317 -2.89 3.74 37.72
C THR A 317 -4.09 2.88 37.31
N TYR A 318 -4.54 2.04 38.22
CA TYR A 318 -5.59 1.06 37.87
C TYR A 318 -6.92 1.72 37.60
N ARG A 319 -7.30 2.78 38.34
CA ARG A 319 -8.63 3.39 38.27
C ARG A 319 -8.60 4.88 38.51
N TRP A 320 -9.38 5.62 37.72
CA TRP A 320 -9.77 6.98 38.00
C TRP A 320 -11.26 7.04 38.34
N ARG A 321 -11.64 8.03 39.17
CA ARG A 321 -13.01 8.37 39.55
C ARG A 321 -13.29 9.80 39.09
N PHE A 322 -14.49 9.99 38.56
CA PHE A 322 -14.93 11.29 38.07
C PHE A 322 -16.30 11.62 38.67
N SER A 323 -16.44 12.87 39.15
CA SER A 323 -17.70 13.45 39.57
C SER A 323 -18.33 14.18 38.37
N ASP A 324 -19.64 14.35 38.39
CA ASP A 324 -20.35 15.09 37.36
C ASP A 324 -21.57 15.82 37.96
N THR A 325 -22.15 16.76 37.20
CA THR A 325 -23.38 17.45 37.56
C THR A 325 -24.49 17.06 36.60
N ILE A 326 -25.42 16.23 37.05
CA ILE A 326 -26.53 15.74 36.27
C ILE A 326 -27.82 16.42 36.75
N ASP A 327 -28.54 17.05 35.83
CA ASP A 327 -29.76 17.79 36.09
C ASP A 327 -29.64 18.81 37.24
N GLY A 328 -28.47 19.45 37.32
CA GLY A 328 -28.14 20.45 38.37
C GLY A 328 -27.74 19.85 39.72
N GLN A 329 -27.70 18.51 39.84
CA GLN A 329 -27.26 17.82 41.06
C GLN A 329 -25.81 17.33 40.89
N TYR A 330 -24.89 17.76 41.74
CA TYR A 330 -23.54 17.23 41.82
C TYR A 330 -23.55 15.79 42.36
N ILE A 331 -22.94 14.88 41.63
CA ILE A 331 -22.79 13.47 41.98
C ILE A 331 -21.28 13.18 42.08
N ASP A 332 -20.84 12.90 43.31
CA ASP A 332 -19.47 12.44 43.52
C ASP A 332 -19.30 10.99 43.07
N ASP A 333 -18.13 10.68 42.51
CA ASP A 333 -17.85 9.34 41.94
C ASP A 333 -18.96 8.87 40.96
N TYR A 334 -19.34 9.71 39.98
CA TYR A 334 -20.41 9.42 39.01
C TYR A 334 -20.03 8.30 38.06
N TYR A 335 -18.75 8.35 37.54
CA TYR A 335 -18.24 7.31 36.68
C TYR A 335 -16.77 7.00 36.93
N ARG A 336 -16.35 5.83 36.45
CA ARG A 336 -15.00 5.32 36.58
C ARG A 336 -14.45 4.88 35.25
N VAL A 337 -13.11 4.95 35.10
CA VAL A 337 -12.35 4.34 34.00
C VAL A 337 -11.21 3.52 34.60
N TYR A 338 -10.76 2.54 33.86
CA TYR A 338 -9.80 1.54 34.32
C TYR A 338 -8.57 1.46 33.42
N HIS A 339 -7.48 0.86 33.92
CA HIS A 339 -6.23 0.59 33.23
C HIS A 339 -5.63 1.86 32.60
N ILE A 340 -5.45 2.88 33.41
CA ILE A 340 -4.96 4.17 32.98
C ILE A 340 -3.45 4.12 32.73
N THR A 341 -3.02 4.51 31.52
CA THR A 341 -1.62 4.67 31.14
C THR A 341 -1.44 6.07 30.57
N GLY A 342 -0.83 6.96 31.35
CA GLY A 342 -0.66 8.37 31.02
C GLY A 342 0.55 8.62 30.13
N PHE A 343 0.40 9.52 29.17
CA PHE A 343 1.48 9.92 28.27
C PHE A 343 1.71 11.43 28.20
N TRP A 344 0.73 12.25 28.65
CA TRP A 344 0.84 13.71 28.67
C TRP A 344 -0.13 14.33 29.67
N GLY A 345 0.37 15.10 30.66
CA GLY A 345 -0.48 15.79 31.62
C GLY A 345 -1.58 14.89 32.20
N GLY A 346 -2.85 15.29 32.03
CA GLY A 346 -4.01 14.46 32.35
C GLY A 346 -4.50 13.55 31.22
N GLN A 347 -3.81 13.49 30.07
CA GLN A 347 -4.21 12.64 28.93
C GLN A 347 -3.59 11.26 29.04
N ALA A 348 -4.41 10.23 28.88
CA ALA A 348 -4.04 8.84 29.09
C ALA A 348 -4.86 7.89 28.19
N PHE A 349 -4.33 6.72 27.95
CA PHE A 349 -5.12 5.56 27.51
C PHE A 349 -5.93 5.05 28.71
N HIS A 350 -7.18 4.71 28.49
CA HIS A 350 -8.04 4.09 29.53
C HIS A 350 -9.24 3.38 28.91
N SER A 351 -9.97 2.61 29.72
CA SER A 351 -11.20 1.93 29.32
C SER A 351 -12.30 2.93 28.94
N ARG A 352 -13.38 2.43 28.37
CA ARG A 352 -14.64 3.16 28.29
C ARG A 352 -15.10 3.53 29.71
N PRO A 353 -15.94 4.61 29.86
CA PRO A 353 -16.45 4.99 31.18
C PRO A 353 -17.57 4.07 31.65
N TYR A 354 -17.54 3.73 32.92
CA TYR A 354 -18.51 2.88 33.62
C TYR A 354 -19.19 3.65 34.75
N ARG A 355 -20.48 3.46 34.95
CA ARG A 355 -21.22 4.02 36.09
C ARG A 355 -20.64 3.48 37.38
N SER A 356 -20.44 4.35 38.37
CA SER A 356 -19.96 3.92 39.68
C SER A 356 -21.00 3.17 40.49
N SER A 357 -22.29 3.36 40.19
CA SER A 357 -23.40 2.78 40.91
C SER A 357 -23.56 1.28 40.71
N ASP A 358 -23.34 0.80 39.49
CA ASP A 358 -23.64 -0.58 39.08
C ASP A 358 -22.63 -1.18 38.09
N GLU A 359 -21.52 -0.50 37.83
CA GLU A 359 -20.47 -0.88 36.88
C GLU A 359 -20.99 -1.10 35.43
N SER A 360 -22.19 -0.57 35.12
CA SER A 360 -22.69 -0.60 33.75
C SER A 360 -21.95 0.39 32.87
N LEU A 361 -21.84 0.08 31.55
CA LEU A 361 -21.20 0.96 30.59
C LEU A 361 -21.98 2.29 30.49
N LEU A 362 -21.32 3.40 30.77
CA LEU A 362 -21.91 4.74 30.70
C LEU A 362 -21.94 5.26 29.25
N ASP A 363 -20.81 5.09 28.52
CA ASP A 363 -20.67 5.52 27.13
C ASP A 363 -19.85 4.49 26.35
N GLY A 364 -20.49 3.88 25.36
CA GLY A 364 -19.89 2.86 24.49
C GLY A 364 -19.29 3.40 23.19
N THR A 365 -19.24 4.72 23.00
CA THR A 365 -18.77 5.36 21.77
C THR A 365 -17.30 5.00 21.49
N MET A 366 -17.06 4.45 20.30
CA MET A 366 -15.72 4.07 19.82
C MET A 366 -15.57 4.45 18.34
N GLY A 367 -14.32 4.74 17.94
CA GLY A 367 -13.99 5.08 16.55
C GLY A 367 -14.30 6.52 16.14
N THR A 368 -14.73 7.36 17.09
CA THR A 368 -15.01 8.79 16.88
C THR A 368 -14.50 9.61 18.06
N PRO A 369 -14.09 10.89 17.86
CA PRO A 369 -13.71 11.78 18.95
C PRO A 369 -14.89 11.97 19.91
N SER A 370 -14.73 11.57 21.18
CA SER A 370 -15.80 11.62 22.18
C SER A 370 -15.31 11.88 23.63
N SER A 371 -14.00 12.02 23.83
CA SER A 371 -13.42 12.22 25.17
C SER A 371 -13.06 13.69 25.43
N HIS A 372 -12.57 13.97 26.65
CA HIS A 372 -12.02 15.25 27.04
C HIS A 372 -10.48 15.30 26.87
N GLY A 373 -9.96 14.64 25.80
CA GLY A 373 -8.54 14.60 25.48
C GLY A 373 -7.87 13.25 25.71
N CYS A 374 -8.42 12.39 26.55
CA CYS A 374 -7.93 11.03 26.73
C CYS A 374 -8.20 10.14 25.52
N VAL A 375 -7.58 8.98 25.49
CA VAL A 375 -7.74 7.96 24.47
C VAL A 375 -8.52 6.78 25.07
N ARG A 376 -9.82 6.75 24.79
CA ARG A 376 -10.69 5.66 25.20
C ARG A 376 -10.44 4.43 24.34
N MET A 377 -10.39 3.26 24.95
CA MET A 377 -10.16 1.98 24.29
C MET A 377 -11.13 0.91 24.81
N TYR A 378 -11.23 -0.20 24.11
CA TYR A 378 -11.85 -1.39 24.68
C TYR A 378 -11.00 -1.89 25.85
N ASP A 379 -11.65 -2.56 26.80
CA ASP A 379 -11.03 -2.94 28.07
C ASP A 379 -9.82 -3.85 27.91
N GLU A 380 -9.91 -4.80 26.97
CA GLU A 380 -8.81 -5.71 26.62
C GLU A 380 -7.58 -4.99 26.01
N ASP A 381 -7.83 -3.88 25.30
CA ASP A 381 -6.76 -3.13 24.64
C ASP A 381 -6.06 -2.18 25.63
N CYS A 382 -6.84 -1.50 26.46
CA CYS A 382 -6.24 -0.63 27.48
C CYS A 382 -5.55 -1.42 28.59
N SER A 383 -6.08 -2.61 28.97
CA SER A 383 -5.39 -3.49 29.92
C SER A 383 -4.07 -3.99 29.35
N TYR A 384 -4.02 -4.35 28.06
CA TYR A 384 -2.78 -4.74 27.40
C TYR A 384 -1.72 -3.63 27.49
N ILE A 385 -2.10 -2.36 27.22
CA ILE A 385 -1.18 -1.22 27.34
C ILE A 385 -0.74 -1.06 28.79
N TYR A 386 -1.67 -1.19 29.74
CA TYR A 386 -1.39 -1.04 31.15
C TYR A 386 -0.43 -2.14 31.67
N ASP A 387 -0.63 -3.37 31.28
CA ASP A 387 0.13 -4.52 31.78
C ASP A 387 1.47 -4.67 31.05
N GLU A 388 1.48 -4.60 29.72
CA GLU A 388 2.61 -5.01 28.88
C GLU A 388 3.52 -3.86 28.43
N ILE A 389 3.01 -2.64 28.28
CA ILE A 389 3.82 -1.52 27.73
C ILE A 389 4.63 -0.85 28.87
N PRO A 390 5.97 -0.84 28.81
CA PRO A 390 6.81 -0.25 29.86
C PRO A 390 6.67 1.26 29.96
N TYR A 391 7.06 1.82 31.11
CA TYR A 391 7.35 3.25 31.25
C TYR A 391 8.39 3.68 30.22
N ASP A 392 8.41 4.96 29.89
CA ASP A 392 9.29 5.59 28.89
C ASP A 392 9.07 5.11 27.44
N THR A 393 8.11 4.19 27.20
CA THR A 393 7.73 3.83 25.84
C THR A 393 7.26 5.06 25.09
N THR A 394 7.80 5.29 23.90
CA THR A 394 7.42 6.42 23.06
C THR A 394 5.98 6.30 22.57
N VAL A 395 5.23 7.40 22.69
CA VAL A 395 3.85 7.57 22.23
C VAL A 395 3.81 8.68 21.18
N VAL A 396 3.52 8.34 19.96
CA VAL A 396 3.32 9.28 18.86
C VAL A 396 1.83 9.56 18.71
N VAL A 397 1.44 10.83 18.67
CA VAL A 397 0.06 11.28 18.41
C VAL A 397 0.07 12.10 17.13
N PHE A 398 -0.62 11.61 16.09
CA PHE A 398 -0.56 12.19 14.75
C PHE A 398 -1.87 12.00 13.99
#